data_b7a50a428a4db555f30d605799f6cac9
#
_entry.id   b7a50a428a4db555f30d605799f6cac9
#
_cell.length_a   1.000
_cell.length_b   1.000
_cell.length_c   1.000
_cell.angle_alpha   90.00
_cell.angle_beta   90.00
_cell.angle_gamma   90.00
#
_symmetry.space_group_name_H-M   'P 1'
#
loop_
_entity.id
_entity.type
_entity.pdbx_description
1 polymer ?
#
loop_
_entity_poly.entity_id
_entity_poly.type
_entity_poly.pdbx_seq_one_letter_code
_entity_poly.pdbx_strand_id
1 'polypeptide(L)'
;MGEVFNIFAGGDVPKDAFSEVETEEFCIPILSNGIGSKALYGWTNVAKINQPSLTISARGTIGWASFQNKPFFPIVRLLVLTPKIELNLKYAYYFMKSIESNYKVPESGIPQLTKPMIKDISIPIPPLPEQEKIVAILDKFDTLTHSISEGLPYEIALRRKQYEYYREQLLAFPKAT
;
A
#
# COMPACT_ATOMS: atom_id res chain seq x y z
N MET A 1 13.12 -11.87 5.00
CA MET A 1 12.83 -11.10 3.77
C MET A 1 13.94 -11.22 2.70
N GLY A 2 15.21 -11.28 3.08
CA GLY A 2 16.32 -11.35 2.12
C GLY A 2 16.35 -12.59 1.21
N GLU A 3 15.74 -13.68 1.61
CA GLU A 3 15.58 -14.90 0.79
C GLU A 3 14.43 -14.79 -0.20
N VAL A 4 13.39 -14.03 0.16
CA VAL A 4 12.13 -13.88 -0.59
C VAL A 4 12.19 -12.75 -1.60
N PHE A 5 12.93 -11.68 -1.30
CA PHE A 5 12.99 -10.46 -2.10
C PHE A 5 14.42 -10.04 -2.46
N ASN A 6 14.58 -9.52 -3.66
CA ASN A 6 15.68 -8.62 -3.99
C ASN A 6 15.36 -7.26 -3.41
N ILE A 7 16.25 -6.75 -2.54
CA ILE A 7 16.06 -5.45 -1.89
C ILE A 7 16.98 -4.43 -2.54
N PHE A 8 16.37 -3.44 -3.17
CA PHE A 8 17.06 -2.35 -3.86
C PHE A 8 16.78 -1.02 -3.13
N ALA A 9 17.72 -0.08 -3.17
CA ALA A 9 17.48 1.29 -2.69
C ALA A 9 17.54 2.25 -3.87
N GLY A 10 16.54 3.11 -4.00
CA GLY A 10 16.49 4.17 -4.99
C GLY A 10 17.72 5.07 -4.93
N GLY A 11 18.10 5.61 -6.07
CA GLY A 11 19.24 6.50 -6.25
C GLY A 11 18.85 7.96 -6.43
N ASP A 12 19.61 8.66 -7.26
CA ASP A 12 19.35 10.04 -7.62
C ASP A 12 18.30 10.15 -8.75
N VAL A 13 17.74 11.33 -8.92
CA VAL A 13 16.82 11.65 -10.01
C VAL A 13 17.56 11.57 -11.35
N PRO A 14 16.96 10.99 -12.40
CA PRO A 14 17.54 10.96 -13.74
C PRO A 14 17.49 12.36 -14.36
N LYS A 15 18.57 13.15 -14.19
CA LYS A 15 18.62 14.58 -14.56
C LYS A 15 18.33 14.82 -16.03
N ASP A 16 18.78 13.92 -16.92
CA ASP A 16 18.65 14.05 -18.38
C ASP A 16 17.30 13.49 -18.91
N ALA A 17 16.49 12.89 -18.05
CA ALA A 17 15.23 12.25 -18.39
C ALA A 17 14.18 12.53 -17.30
N PHE A 18 13.90 13.81 -17.03
CA PHE A 18 13.00 14.27 -15.97
C PHE A 18 11.97 15.28 -16.49
N SER A 19 10.72 15.12 -16.06
CA SER A 19 9.64 16.07 -16.23
C SER A 19 8.84 16.23 -14.93
N GLU A 20 8.42 17.44 -14.61
CA GLU A 20 7.51 17.70 -13.48
C GLU A 20 6.06 17.28 -13.79
N VAL A 21 5.72 17.21 -15.08
CA VAL A 21 4.37 16.93 -15.57
C VAL A 21 4.39 15.65 -16.40
N GLU A 22 3.34 14.84 -16.27
CA GLU A 22 3.14 13.67 -17.12
C GLU A 22 2.89 14.07 -18.57
N THR A 23 3.61 13.45 -19.49
CA THR A 23 3.47 13.64 -20.95
C THR A 23 3.49 12.26 -21.64
N GLU A 24 3.20 12.23 -22.93
CA GLU A 24 3.29 10.96 -23.69
C GLU A 24 4.71 10.37 -23.70
N GLU A 25 5.75 11.21 -23.68
CA GLU A 25 7.15 10.80 -23.62
C GLU A 25 7.58 10.45 -22.18
N PHE A 26 7.18 11.25 -21.20
CA PHE A 26 7.52 11.08 -19.80
C PHE A 26 6.31 10.59 -19.01
N CYS A 27 6.01 9.29 -19.11
CA CYS A 27 4.83 8.64 -18.51
C CYS A 27 5.14 7.68 -17.37
N ILE A 28 6.43 7.48 -17.04
CA ILE A 28 6.88 6.59 -15.98
C ILE A 28 7.04 7.40 -14.69
N PRO A 29 6.34 7.07 -13.60
CA PRO A 29 6.43 7.83 -12.35
C PRO A 29 7.79 7.65 -11.68
N ILE A 30 8.34 8.75 -11.21
CA ILE A 30 9.49 8.80 -10.31
C ILE A 30 8.95 8.82 -8.89
N LEU A 31 9.27 7.78 -8.11
CA LEU A 31 8.76 7.61 -6.75
C LEU A 31 9.85 7.87 -5.70
N SER A 32 9.51 8.66 -4.69
CA SER A 32 10.34 8.97 -3.53
C SER A 32 9.71 8.45 -2.23
N ASN A 33 10.35 8.74 -1.09
CA ASN A 33 9.73 8.51 0.22
C ASN A 33 8.52 9.44 0.38
N GLY A 34 7.35 8.87 0.66
CA GLY A 34 6.11 9.62 0.82
C GLY A 34 4.91 8.70 0.94
N ILE A 35 3.75 9.27 1.28
CA ILE A 35 2.48 8.57 1.44
C ILE A 35 1.55 9.00 0.30
N GLY A 36 0.97 8.04 -0.42
CA GLY A 36 0.01 8.30 -1.49
C GLY A 36 0.59 9.19 -2.59
N SER A 37 -0.13 10.24 -2.97
CA SER A 37 0.30 11.20 -4.02
C SER A 37 1.59 11.94 -3.69
N LYS A 38 1.96 12.07 -2.41
CA LYS A 38 3.22 12.71 -1.99
C LYS A 38 4.46 11.86 -2.28
N ALA A 39 4.30 10.60 -2.66
CA ALA A 39 5.40 9.75 -3.12
C ALA A 39 5.82 10.07 -4.56
N LEU A 40 4.94 10.63 -5.37
CA LEU A 40 5.24 11.05 -6.73
C LEU A 40 6.12 12.30 -6.71
N TYR A 41 7.31 12.18 -7.31
CA TYR A 41 8.28 13.26 -7.42
C TYR A 41 8.24 13.94 -8.79
N GLY A 42 7.87 13.21 -9.83
CA GLY A 42 7.81 13.64 -11.21
C GLY A 42 7.74 12.44 -12.15
N TRP A 43 8.11 12.63 -13.39
CA TRP A 43 7.96 11.67 -14.46
C TRP A 43 9.26 11.49 -15.25
N THR A 44 9.44 10.32 -15.85
CA THR A 44 10.60 9.97 -16.70
C THR A 44 10.15 9.07 -17.85
N ASN A 45 11.02 8.93 -18.85
CA ASN A 45 10.86 7.95 -19.93
C ASN A 45 11.66 6.66 -19.71
N VAL A 46 12.35 6.55 -18.57
CA VAL A 46 13.20 5.39 -18.23
C VAL A 46 12.68 4.68 -16.99
N ALA A 47 12.24 3.44 -17.11
CA ALA A 47 11.89 2.61 -15.96
C ALA A 47 13.14 1.93 -15.38
N LYS A 48 13.31 1.98 -14.08
CA LYS A 48 14.33 1.22 -13.36
C LYS A 48 13.81 -0.10 -12.83
N ILE A 49 12.54 -0.14 -12.51
CA ILE A 49 11.80 -1.33 -12.05
C ILE A 49 10.65 -1.56 -13.04
N ASN A 50 10.64 -2.72 -13.68
CA ASN A 50 9.67 -3.07 -14.72
C ASN A 50 8.65 -4.14 -14.28
N GLN A 51 8.83 -4.69 -13.09
CA GLN A 51 7.98 -5.77 -12.57
C GLN A 51 7.24 -5.33 -11.31
N PRO A 52 6.09 -5.94 -10.99
CA PRO A 52 5.37 -5.67 -9.75
C PRO A 52 6.28 -5.80 -8.55
N SER A 53 6.24 -4.80 -7.67
CA SER A 53 7.16 -4.69 -6.54
C SER A 53 6.48 -3.99 -5.36
N LEU A 54 7.03 -4.17 -4.15
CA LEU A 54 6.68 -3.34 -3.01
C LEU A 54 7.70 -2.22 -2.85
N THR A 55 7.23 -1.06 -2.41
CA THR A 55 8.10 0.04 -1.99
C THR A 55 7.91 0.32 -0.51
N ILE A 56 9.01 0.66 0.19
CA ILE A 56 9.00 0.99 1.62
C ILE A 56 9.75 2.30 1.81
N SER A 57 9.10 3.27 2.43
CA SER A 57 9.72 4.55 2.76
C SER A 57 10.80 4.36 3.82
N ALA A 58 12.03 4.76 3.49
CA ALA A 58 13.18 4.63 4.36
C ALA A 58 13.41 5.84 5.27
N ARG A 59 12.82 7.00 4.95
CA ARG A 59 12.94 8.27 5.69
C ARG A 59 11.61 9.02 5.73
N GLY A 60 11.45 9.89 6.72
CA GLY A 60 10.23 10.65 6.91
C GLY A 60 9.08 9.76 7.38
N THR A 61 8.37 9.14 6.47
CA THR A 61 7.31 8.17 6.73
C THR A 61 7.86 6.74 6.80
N ILE A 62 8.76 6.50 7.73
CA ILE A 62 9.52 5.25 7.84
C ILE A 62 8.56 4.05 7.95
N GLY A 63 8.83 3.03 7.13
CA GLY A 63 8.06 1.78 7.13
C GLY A 63 6.83 1.80 6.24
N TRP A 64 6.36 2.98 5.77
CA TRP A 64 5.20 3.03 4.89
C TRP A 64 5.41 2.17 3.65
N ALA A 65 4.59 1.12 3.53
CA ALA A 65 4.61 0.20 2.40
C ALA A 65 3.58 0.58 1.35
N SER A 66 3.96 0.45 0.08
CA SER A 66 3.05 0.63 -1.07
C SER A 66 3.26 -0.47 -2.10
N PHE A 67 2.19 -0.86 -2.78
CA PHE A 67 2.19 -1.82 -3.86
C PHE A 67 2.30 -1.10 -5.21
N GLN A 68 3.28 -1.50 -6.03
CA GLN A 68 3.53 -0.95 -7.35
C GLN A 68 3.34 -2.05 -8.40
N ASN A 69 2.34 -1.91 -9.26
CA ASN A 69 2.03 -2.86 -10.32
C ASN A 69 2.43 -2.39 -11.73
N LYS A 70 2.91 -1.15 -11.83
CA LYS A 70 3.39 -0.54 -13.09
C LYS A 70 4.88 -0.25 -13.00
N PRO A 71 5.58 -0.10 -14.14
CA PRO A 71 6.96 0.37 -14.17
C PRO A 71 7.13 1.71 -13.46
N PHE A 72 8.25 1.87 -12.75
CA PHE A 72 8.57 3.12 -12.03
C PHE A 72 10.06 3.32 -11.86
N PHE A 73 10.46 4.53 -11.46
CA PHE A 73 11.83 4.90 -11.15
C PHE A 73 11.94 5.29 -9.66
N PRO A 74 12.59 4.51 -8.79
CA PRO A 74 12.74 4.83 -7.37
C PRO A 74 13.93 5.76 -7.11
N ILE A 75 13.72 6.81 -6.32
CA ILE A 75 14.75 7.77 -5.93
C ILE A 75 14.82 7.95 -4.40
N VAL A 76 15.78 8.78 -3.95
CA VAL A 76 15.95 9.22 -2.55
C VAL A 76 15.96 8.04 -1.56
N ARG A 77 16.61 6.93 -1.96
CA ARG A 77 16.76 5.70 -1.16
C ARG A 77 15.44 5.01 -0.79
N LEU A 78 14.36 5.26 -1.54
CA LEU A 78 13.15 4.45 -1.44
C LEU A 78 13.52 2.98 -1.56
N LEU A 79 13.16 2.15 -0.58
CA LEU A 79 13.44 0.73 -0.61
C LEU A 79 12.43 0.02 -1.51
N VAL A 80 12.93 -0.80 -2.43
CA VAL A 80 12.12 -1.58 -3.38
C VAL A 80 12.38 -3.06 -3.12
N LEU A 81 11.31 -3.82 -2.99
CA LEU A 81 11.31 -5.27 -2.78
C LEU A 81 10.68 -5.94 -4.00
N THR A 82 11.51 -6.60 -4.80
CA THR A 82 11.07 -7.39 -5.95
C THR A 82 11.12 -8.88 -5.60
N PRO A 83 10.06 -9.65 -5.83
CA PRO A 83 10.02 -11.06 -5.43
C PRO A 83 11.07 -11.89 -6.17
N LYS A 84 11.71 -12.83 -5.47
CA LYS A 84 12.62 -13.85 -5.99
C LYS A 84 11.95 -15.20 -6.18
N ILE A 85 10.86 -15.41 -5.48
CA ILE A 85 10.08 -16.65 -5.45
C ILE A 85 8.66 -16.37 -5.90
N GLU A 86 7.93 -17.39 -6.24
CA GLU A 86 6.51 -17.30 -6.49
C GLU A 86 5.78 -16.93 -5.19
N LEU A 87 5.11 -15.79 -5.18
CA LEU A 87 4.49 -15.18 -4.01
C LEU A 87 3.34 -14.28 -4.45
N ASN A 88 2.23 -14.33 -3.74
CA ASN A 88 1.21 -13.28 -3.88
C ASN A 88 1.75 -11.98 -3.28
N LEU A 89 2.12 -11.03 -4.14
CA LEU A 89 2.76 -9.79 -3.72
C LEU A 89 1.84 -8.91 -2.84
N LYS A 90 0.52 -9.02 -3.02
CA LYS A 90 -0.47 -8.35 -2.17
C LYS A 90 -0.51 -8.91 -0.76
N TYR A 91 -0.30 -10.24 -0.60
CA TYR A 91 -0.11 -10.87 0.70
C TYR A 91 1.11 -10.28 1.43
N ALA A 92 2.24 -10.17 0.73
CA ALA A 92 3.43 -9.55 1.30
C ALA A 92 3.21 -8.06 1.63
N TYR A 93 2.45 -7.33 0.83
CA TYR A 93 2.05 -5.94 1.12
C TYR A 93 1.29 -5.85 2.44
N TYR A 94 0.26 -6.67 2.65
CA TYR A 94 -0.51 -6.68 3.90
C TYR A 94 0.36 -7.07 5.11
N PHE A 95 1.27 -8.03 4.94
CA PHE A 95 2.25 -8.34 5.97
C PHE A 95 3.12 -7.13 6.32
N MET A 96 3.66 -6.42 5.32
CA MET A 96 4.48 -5.23 5.56
C MET A 96 3.68 -4.12 6.25
N LYS A 97 2.40 -3.94 5.91
CA LYS A 97 1.50 -3.02 6.59
C LYS A 97 1.28 -3.39 8.06
N SER A 98 1.17 -4.67 8.39
CA SER A 98 0.97 -5.11 9.77
C SER A 98 2.17 -4.86 10.70
N ILE A 99 3.37 -4.75 10.15
CA ILE A 99 4.60 -4.50 10.91
C ILE A 99 5.12 -3.06 10.77
N GLU A 100 4.38 -2.18 10.11
CA GLU A 100 4.81 -0.81 9.79
C GLU A 100 5.27 -0.01 11.01
N SER A 101 4.62 -0.17 12.16
CA SER A 101 4.98 0.49 13.41
C SER A 101 6.11 -0.20 14.19
N ASN A 102 6.56 -1.38 13.76
CA ASN A 102 7.47 -2.23 14.54
C ASN A 102 8.94 -2.10 14.10
N TYR A 103 9.23 -1.25 13.12
CA TYR A 103 10.62 -1.04 12.69
C TYR A 103 11.45 -0.34 13.78
N LYS A 104 12.48 -1.04 14.23
CA LYS A 104 13.47 -0.47 15.16
C LYS A 104 14.47 0.36 14.35
N VAL A 105 14.33 1.67 14.38
CA VAL A 105 15.28 2.60 13.75
C VAL A 105 16.19 3.18 14.81
N PRO A 106 17.47 3.44 14.50
CA PRO A 106 18.38 4.13 15.44
C PRO A 106 17.83 5.50 15.85
N GLU A 107 17.85 5.78 17.14
CA GLU A 107 17.40 7.08 17.69
C GLU A 107 18.46 8.17 17.51
N SER A 108 19.73 7.79 17.27
CA SER A 108 20.83 8.73 17.05
C SER A 108 20.95 9.11 15.57
N GLY A 109 20.97 10.40 15.29
CA GLY A 109 21.08 10.94 13.93
C GLY A 109 19.74 11.05 13.20
N ILE A 110 19.77 11.00 11.86
CA ILE A 110 18.56 11.03 11.04
C ILE A 110 17.97 9.61 11.00
N PRO A 111 16.75 9.38 11.55
CA PRO A 111 16.12 8.08 11.50
C PRO A 111 15.99 7.57 10.08
N GLN A 112 16.50 6.37 9.81
CA GLN A 112 16.47 5.78 8.48
C GLN A 112 16.36 4.26 8.56
N LEU A 113 15.45 3.70 7.78
CA LEU A 113 15.36 2.27 7.53
C LEU A 113 16.40 1.86 6.48
N THR A 114 17.12 0.79 6.74
CA THR A 114 18.19 0.30 5.87
C THR A 114 17.88 -1.07 5.28
N LYS A 115 18.55 -1.44 4.17
CA LYS A 115 18.39 -2.77 3.56
C LYS A 115 18.66 -3.94 4.53
N PRO A 116 19.72 -3.94 5.38
CA PRO A 116 19.93 -5.01 6.35
C PRO A 116 18.74 -5.17 7.30
N MET A 117 18.17 -4.06 7.80
CA MET A 117 17.04 -4.10 8.74
C MET A 117 15.80 -4.78 8.10
N ILE A 118 15.54 -4.55 6.81
CA ILE A 118 14.46 -5.25 6.09
C ILE A 118 14.82 -6.70 5.80
N LYS A 119 16.08 -6.96 5.43
CA LYS A 119 16.56 -8.30 5.07
C LYS A 119 16.35 -9.31 6.20
N ASP A 120 16.55 -8.90 7.44
CA ASP A 120 16.52 -9.76 8.62
C ASP A 120 15.08 -10.01 9.14
N ILE A 121 14.06 -9.34 8.59
CA ILE A 121 12.67 -9.57 8.96
C ILE A 121 12.23 -10.95 8.45
N SER A 122 11.64 -11.76 9.33
CA SER A 122 11.00 -13.03 8.97
C SER A 122 9.59 -12.78 8.46
N ILE A 123 9.26 -13.33 7.29
CA ILE A 123 7.91 -13.34 6.72
C ILE A 123 7.43 -14.78 6.63
N PRO A 124 6.23 -15.13 7.16
CA PRO A 124 5.63 -16.43 6.93
C PRO A 124 5.22 -16.58 5.47
N ILE A 125 5.46 -17.74 4.87
CA ILE A 125 5.09 -18.04 3.47
C ILE A 125 4.20 -19.27 3.44
N PRO A 126 2.89 -19.12 3.67
CA PRO A 126 1.94 -20.23 3.48
C PRO A 126 1.80 -20.58 1.99
N PRO A 127 1.20 -21.73 1.65
CA PRO A 127 0.90 -22.09 0.26
C PRO A 127 0.09 -20.99 -0.47
N LEU A 128 0.30 -20.84 -1.78
CA LEU A 128 -0.35 -19.79 -2.59
C LEU A 128 -1.87 -19.72 -2.41
N PRO A 129 -2.63 -20.83 -2.40
CA PRO A 129 -4.08 -20.77 -2.17
C PRO A 129 -4.47 -20.14 -0.84
N GLU A 130 -3.63 -20.28 0.19
CA GLU A 130 -3.86 -19.68 1.50
C GLU A 130 -3.53 -18.19 1.50
N GLN A 131 -2.46 -17.78 0.79
CA GLN A 131 -2.14 -16.37 0.56
C GLN A 131 -3.30 -15.66 -0.16
N GLU A 132 -3.88 -16.27 -1.20
CA GLU A 132 -5.02 -15.74 -1.95
C GLU A 132 -6.26 -15.55 -1.08
N LYS A 133 -6.59 -16.53 -0.23
CA LYS A 133 -7.71 -16.41 0.73
C LYS A 133 -7.51 -15.25 1.70
N ILE A 134 -6.30 -15.11 2.25
CA ILE A 134 -5.95 -14.02 3.16
C ILE A 134 -6.12 -12.68 2.45
N VAL A 135 -5.59 -12.55 1.23
CA VAL A 135 -5.71 -11.33 0.42
C VAL A 135 -7.18 -11.00 0.13
N ALA A 136 -7.99 -11.99 -0.27
CA ALA A 136 -9.41 -11.76 -0.56
C ALA A 136 -10.21 -11.25 0.65
N ILE A 137 -9.85 -11.70 1.86
CA ILE A 137 -10.47 -11.22 3.11
C ILE A 137 -10.01 -9.80 3.42
N LEU A 138 -8.69 -9.53 3.34
CA LEU A 138 -8.12 -8.22 3.67
C LEU A 138 -8.54 -7.15 2.66
N ASP A 139 -8.66 -7.47 1.37
CA ASP A 139 -9.19 -6.58 0.33
C ASP A 139 -10.63 -6.14 0.63
N LYS A 140 -11.47 -7.06 1.13
CA LYS A 140 -12.83 -6.70 1.57
C LYS A 140 -12.82 -5.70 2.71
N PHE A 141 -11.97 -5.92 3.72
CA PHE A 141 -11.84 -4.98 4.84
C PHE A 141 -11.30 -3.62 4.37
N ASP A 142 -10.31 -3.62 3.51
CA ASP A 142 -9.76 -2.38 2.95
C ASP A 142 -10.82 -1.59 2.19
N THR A 143 -11.61 -2.26 1.33
CA THR A 143 -12.75 -1.66 0.64
C THR A 143 -13.78 -1.09 1.61
N LEU A 144 -14.18 -1.84 2.63
CA LEU A 144 -15.17 -1.41 3.61
C LEU A 144 -14.71 -0.21 4.46
N THR A 145 -13.42 -0.14 4.76
CA THR A 145 -12.86 0.91 5.64
C THR A 145 -12.44 2.18 4.88
N HIS A 146 -12.00 2.05 3.62
CA HIS A 146 -11.44 3.16 2.85
C HIS A 146 -12.31 3.60 1.66
N SER A 147 -13.30 2.82 1.25
CA SER A 147 -14.20 3.19 0.17
C SER A 147 -15.28 4.15 0.64
N ILE A 148 -15.25 5.38 0.11
CA ILE A 148 -16.30 6.38 0.34
C ILE A 148 -17.59 5.97 -0.38
N SER A 149 -17.51 5.21 -1.47
CA SER A 149 -18.67 4.81 -2.29
C SER A 149 -19.36 3.54 -1.80
N GLU A 150 -18.62 2.58 -1.24
CA GLU A 150 -19.15 1.26 -0.86
C GLU A 150 -19.27 1.06 0.64
N GLY A 151 -18.32 1.58 1.44
CA GLY A 151 -18.31 1.40 2.89
C GLY A 151 -19.36 2.23 3.61
N LEU A 152 -19.12 3.52 3.74
CA LEU A 152 -20.02 4.45 4.49
C LEU A 152 -21.42 4.59 3.89
N PRO A 153 -21.61 4.79 2.56
CA PRO A 153 -22.96 4.91 2.01
C PRO A 153 -23.80 3.63 2.16
N TYR A 154 -23.15 2.46 2.04
CA TYR A 154 -23.84 1.19 2.25
C TYR A 154 -24.31 1.02 3.70
N GLU A 155 -23.44 1.30 4.67
CA GLU A 155 -23.78 1.26 6.09
C GLU A 155 -24.89 2.26 6.44
N ILE A 156 -24.83 3.49 5.94
CA ILE A 156 -25.87 4.51 6.10
C ILE A 156 -27.22 4.00 5.55
N ALA A 157 -27.22 3.39 4.35
CA ALA A 157 -28.42 2.86 3.74
C ALA A 157 -29.03 1.70 4.57
N LEU A 158 -28.20 0.80 5.10
CA LEU A 158 -28.65 -0.27 6.00
C LEU A 158 -29.24 0.27 7.30
N ARG A 159 -28.58 1.24 7.95
CA ARG A 159 -29.07 1.88 9.18
C ARG A 159 -30.39 2.62 8.95
N ARG A 160 -30.54 3.27 7.80
CA ARG A 160 -31.78 3.95 7.44
C ARG A 160 -32.94 2.98 7.28
N LYS A 161 -32.75 1.85 6.59
CA LYS A 161 -33.74 0.77 6.47
C LYS A 161 -34.12 0.20 7.84
N GLN A 162 -33.14 -0.02 8.69
CA GLN A 162 -33.36 -0.51 10.05
C GLN A 162 -34.18 0.48 10.88
N TYR A 163 -33.86 1.78 10.80
CA TYR A 163 -34.61 2.84 11.46
C TYR A 163 -36.05 2.89 10.94
N GLU A 164 -36.29 2.85 9.63
CA GLU A 164 -37.62 2.86 9.01
C GLU A 164 -38.45 1.67 9.51
N TYR A 165 -37.89 0.50 9.53
CA TYR A 165 -38.53 -0.72 10.02
C TYR A 165 -38.96 -0.58 11.50
N TYR A 166 -38.07 -0.20 12.38
CA TYR A 166 -38.40 -0.05 13.80
C TYR A 166 -39.38 1.12 14.05
N ARG A 167 -39.24 2.19 13.32
CA ARG A 167 -40.21 3.31 13.42
C ARG A 167 -41.61 2.85 13.07
N GLU A 168 -41.81 2.11 12.01
CA GLU A 168 -43.10 1.57 11.60
C GLU A 168 -43.67 0.62 12.66
N GLN A 169 -42.83 -0.27 13.19
CA GLN A 169 -43.26 -1.20 14.24
C GLN A 169 -43.68 -0.48 15.56
N LEU A 170 -42.88 0.51 15.97
CA LEU A 170 -43.13 1.23 17.22
C LEU A 170 -44.32 2.20 17.15
N LEU A 171 -44.64 2.71 15.95
CA LEU A 171 -45.75 3.65 15.75
C LEU A 171 -47.03 2.98 15.20
N ALA A 172 -47.04 1.67 15.02
CA ALA A 172 -48.21 0.90 14.59
C ALA A 172 -49.21 0.71 15.74
N PHE A 173 -49.88 1.76 16.16
CA PHE A 173 -50.95 1.68 17.15
C PHE A 173 -52.29 1.35 16.47
N PRO A 174 -53.20 0.57 17.15
CA PRO A 174 -54.57 0.41 16.70
C PRO A 174 -55.29 1.80 16.65
N LYS A 175 -56.03 2.04 15.58
CA LYS A 175 -56.89 3.25 15.55
C LYS A 175 -57.86 3.17 16.71
N ALA A 176 -57.95 4.26 17.51
CA ALA A 176 -59.00 4.37 18.50
C ALA A 176 -60.37 4.33 17.79
N THR A 177 -61.20 3.35 18.15
CA THR A 177 -62.60 3.21 17.70
C THR A 177 -63.47 4.19 18.42
#